data_14ea3b2a76a2dffabce9180151ba1cbd
#
_entry.id   14ea3b2a76a2dffabce9180151ba1cbd
#
_cell.length_a   1.000
_cell.length_b   1.000
_cell.length_c   1.000
_cell.angle_alpha   90.00
_cell.angle_beta   90.00
_cell.angle_gamma   90.00
#
_symmetry.space_group_name_H-M   'P 1'
#
loop_
_entity.id
_entity.type
_entity.pdbx_description
1 polymer ?
#
loop_
_entity_poly.entity_id
_entity_poly.type
_entity_poly.pdbx_seq_one_letter_code
_entity_poly.pdbx_strand_id
1 'polypeptide(L)'
;MATPKELLAGSLEILRKVEHDGVVLSSEISRTHRERLLRNGFLEEAVKGWLIVTNPSFQKGSSTSWYLSFWSFIRRYLTERYHDGYCLSPEASIKIHTDSTIVPNQLVVITKKKGVQNLSLPFNSSLLMYQDRKNFPGQRVKKNGLWIMDLPVALCRVSPTFFKNEPNEAELALRMIKNASPLLHILLEKGSTSVAGRLAGAYNFLGETKIAESILKGMVAAGLTVRPSDPFDRFSPALIAGTRVISPYVARIETLWNSMKELVIEIFPKAPGIPKKPDNYLKRIDEIYVNDAYNSLSIEGYRVTPELIERIRDGKWNPESVDSDRQQREVMAAKGYNLAFQWVKESIKKIFRGETHAEVAEADLQEWYSQMFYPSVQAGFLKPSDLAGYRNGPVFIQKSQHVPPPKEAVLDCMEIFFDLLNKEQDAGVRSVLGHFIFVYIHPYLDGNGRIGRFLMNVMLASGGYPWTVIRLQRRKQYMSALEDASVRGKITAFTKFIK
;
A
#
# COMPACT_ATOMS: atom_id res chain seq x y z
N MET A 1 -33.82 -32.75 -14.36
CA MET A 1 -33.03 -32.35 -13.15
C MET A 1 -32.08 -31.23 -13.53
N ALA A 2 -31.96 -30.20 -12.69
CA ALA A 2 -31.03 -29.10 -12.97
C ALA A 2 -29.58 -29.61 -12.96
N THR A 3 -28.79 -29.15 -13.91
CA THR A 3 -27.37 -29.49 -14.02
C THR A 3 -26.54 -28.89 -12.88
N PRO A 4 -25.38 -29.44 -12.55
CA PRO A 4 -24.49 -28.84 -11.54
C PRO A 4 -24.16 -27.35 -11.79
N LYS A 5 -24.07 -26.95 -13.07
CA LYS A 5 -23.83 -25.52 -13.46
C LYS A 5 -25.06 -24.64 -13.16
N GLU A 6 -26.25 -25.08 -13.47
CA GLU A 6 -27.50 -24.36 -13.17
C GLU A 6 -27.74 -24.24 -11.66
N LEU A 7 -27.45 -25.30 -10.90
CA LEU A 7 -27.52 -25.28 -9.44
C LEU A 7 -26.49 -24.29 -8.82
N LEU A 8 -25.29 -24.19 -9.40
CA LEU A 8 -24.26 -23.22 -8.97
C LEU A 8 -24.67 -21.78 -9.31
N ALA A 9 -25.20 -21.55 -10.53
CA ALA A 9 -25.70 -20.25 -10.96
C ALA A 9 -26.81 -19.76 -10.02
N GLY A 10 -27.78 -20.61 -9.67
CA GLY A 10 -28.82 -20.26 -8.69
C GLY A 10 -28.26 -19.95 -7.29
N SER A 11 -27.17 -20.62 -6.87
CA SER A 11 -26.51 -20.32 -5.60
C SER A 11 -25.79 -18.96 -5.63
N LEU A 12 -25.20 -18.58 -6.76
CA LEU A 12 -24.56 -17.30 -6.96
C LEU A 12 -25.54 -16.12 -6.98
N GLU A 13 -26.74 -16.34 -7.55
CA GLU A 13 -27.83 -15.35 -7.50
C GLU A 13 -28.33 -15.10 -6.06
N ILE A 14 -28.42 -16.14 -5.25
CA ILE A 14 -28.74 -15.99 -3.83
C ILE A 14 -27.63 -15.28 -3.10
N LEU A 15 -26.37 -15.66 -3.37
CA LEU A 15 -25.21 -14.99 -2.78
C LEU A 15 -25.24 -13.48 -3.02
N ARG A 16 -25.51 -13.04 -4.25
CA ARG A 16 -25.63 -11.60 -4.59
C ARG A 16 -26.71 -10.85 -3.82
N LYS A 17 -27.77 -11.55 -3.37
CA LYS A 17 -28.86 -10.93 -2.60
C LYS A 17 -28.56 -10.78 -1.12
N VAL A 18 -27.75 -11.68 -0.57
CA VAL A 18 -27.47 -11.74 0.88
C VAL A 18 -26.10 -11.18 1.26
N GLU A 19 -25.22 -11.03 0.27
CA GLU A 19 -23.89 -10.46 0.52
C GLU A 19 -23.98 -8.97 0.79
N HIS A 20 -23.21 -8.49 1.77
CA HIS A 20 -23.02 -7.08 2.08
C HIS A 20 -21.52 -6.77 2.16
N ASP A 21 -21.02 -6.05 1.17
CA ASP A 21 -19.61 -5.69 1.05
C ASP A 21 -18.65 -6.89 1.18
N GLY A 22 -18.98 -7.99 0.53
CA GLY A 22 -18.18 -9.21 0.53
C GLY A 22 -18.31 -10.08 1.78
N VAL A 23 -19.28 -9.81 2.67
CA VAL A 23 -19.49 -10.56 3.92
C VAL A 23 -20.91 -11.13 3.99
N VAL A 24 -21.05 -12.39 4.45
CA VAL A 24 -22.31 -13.11 4.57
C VAL A 24 -22.39 -13.78 5.95
N LEU A 25 -23.53 -13.66 6.63
CA LEU A 25 -23.83 -14.49 7.80
C LEU A 25 -24.31 -15.88 7.35
N SER A 26 -23.85 -16.92 8.02
CA SER A 26 -24.26 -18.30 7.69
C SER A 26 -25.75 -18.53 7.87
N SER A 27 -26.43 -17.71 8.68
CA SER A 27 -27.88 -17.73 8.88
C SER A 27 -28.70 -17.11 7.73
N GLU A 28 -28.06 -16.28 6.90
CA GLU A 28 -28.69 -15.60 5.76
C GLU A 28 -28.74 -16.46 4.50
N ILE A 29 -27.99 -17.57 4.49
CA ILE A 29 -27.90 -18.46 3.35
C ILE A 29 -28.21 -19.90 3.77
N SER A 30 -29.04 -20.60 3.01
CA SER A 30 -29.40 -22.01 3.33
C SER A 30 -28.15 -22.90 3.27
N ARG A 31 -28.16 -23.96 4.07
CA ARG A 31 -27.06 -24.94 4.14
C ARG A 31 -26.64 -25.46 2.76
N THR A 32 -27.60 -25.79 1.92
CA THR A 32 -27.33 -26.33 0.58
C THR A 32 -26.60 -25.37 -0.33
N HIS A 33 -27.01 -24.10 -0.36
CA HIS A 33 -26.34 -23.07 -1.16
C HIS A 33 -24.97 -22.75 -0.59
N ARG A 34 -24.85 -22.63 0.74
CA ARG A 34 -23.57 -22.37 1.45
C ARG A 34 -22.54 -23.46 1.15
N GLU A 35 -22.89 -24.75 1.34
CA GLU A 35 -21.96 -25.87 1.09
C GLU A 35 -21.51 -25.92 -0.38
N ARG A 36 -22.43 -25.60 -1.32
CA ARG A 36 -22.07 -25.54 -2.74
C ARG A 36 -21.10 -24.40 -3.04
N LEU A 37 -21.31 -23.22 -2.50
CA LEU A 37 -20.45 -22.05 -2.70
C LEU A 37 -19.08 -22.23 -2.04
N LEU A 38 -19.02 -22.80 -0.84
CA LEU A 38 -17.76 -23.16 -0.16
C LEU A 38 -16.96 -24.19 -0.98
N ARG A 39 -17.62 -25.24 -1.47
CA ARG A 39 -16.97 -26.30 -2.27
C ARG A 39 -16.39 -25.76 -3.59
N ASN A 40 -17.09 -24.80 -4.21
CA ASN A 40 -16.66 -24.19 -5.46
C ASN A 40 -15.76 -22.93 -5.27
N GLY A 41 -15.38 -22.59 -4.03
CA GLY A 41 -14.43 -21.50 -3.75
C GLY A 41 -15.00 -20.09 -3.94
N PHE A 42 -16.33 -19.91 -3.86
CA PHE A 42 -16.98 -18.59 -3.89
C PHE A 42 -17.22 -18.02 -2.48
N LEU A 43 -17.11 -18.85 -1.46
CA LEU A 43 -17.15 -18.46 -0.06
C LEU A 43 -16.00 -19.12 0.70
N GLU A 44 -15.53 -18.44 1.75
CA GLU A 44 -14.59 -18.95 2.74
C GLU A 44 -15.08 -18.57 4.14
N GLU A 45 -14.90 -19.46 5.14
CA GLU A 45 -15.28 -19.16 6.52
C GLU A 45 -14.19 -18.34 7.19
N ALA A 46 -14.51 -17.10 7.56
CA ALA A 46 -13.61 -16.22 8.30
C ALA A 46 -13.55 -16.60 9.79
N VAL A 47 -14.72 -16.74 10.40
CA VAL A 47 -14.92 -17.28 11.75
C VAL A 47 -16.26 -18.00 11.78
N LYS A 48 -16.49 -18.83 12.80
CA LYS A 48 -17.73 -19.61 12.91
C LYS A 48 -18.97 -18.75 12.73
N GLY A 49 -19.73 -19.08 11.69
CA GLY A 49 -20.97 -18.39 11.36
C GLY A 49 -20.82 -17.15 10.47
N TRP A 50 -19.61 -16.81 10.07
CA TRP A 50 -19.29 -15.65 9.25
C TRP A 50 -18.46 -16.05 8.03
N LEU A 51 -18.93 -15.70 6.87
CA LEU A 51 -18.35 -16.06 5.59
C LEU A 51 -17.91 -14.80 4.84
N ILE A 52 -16.85 -14.92 4.10
CA ILE A 52 -16.38 -13.88 3.15
C ILE A 52 -16.54 -14.40 1.72
N VAL A 53 -16.86 -13.48 0.81
CA VAL A 53 -16.90 -13.78 -0.62
C VAL A 53 -15.48 -13.86 -1.15
N THR A 54 -15.20 -14.90 -1.93
CA THR A 54 -13.90 -15.12 -2.53
C THR A 54 -14.03 -15.38 -4.02
N ASN A 55 -12.93 -15.29 -4.75
CA ASN A 55 -12.89 -15.62 -6.16
C ASN A 55 -12.21 -16.99 -6.34
N PRO A 56 -12.88 -17.97 -6.99
CA PRO A 56 -12.29 -19.28 -7.25
C PRO A 56 -10.98 -19.27 -8.04
N SER A 57 -10.71 -18.18 -8.78
CA SER A 57 -9.43 -18.00 -9.50
C SER A 57 -8.26 -17.67 -8.58
N PHE A 58 -8.51 -17.27 -7.33
CA PHE A 58 -7.45 -17.02 -6.37
C PHE A 58 -6.83 -18.32 -5.90
N GLN A 59 -5.51 -18.32 -5.72
CA GLN A 59 -4.82 -19.48 -5.19
C GLN A 59 -5.35 -19.82 -3.79
N LYS A 60 -5.63 -21.08 -3.53
CA LYS A 60 -6.05 -21.55 -2.22
C LYS A 60 -5.05 -21.12 -1.13
N GLY A 61 -5.54 -20.49 -0.06
CA GLY A 61 -4.72 -19.91 0.99
C GLY A 61 -4.18 -18.50 0.67
N SER A 62 -4.69 -17.83 -0.37
CA SER A 62 -4.40 -16.41 -0.62
C SER A 62 -5.06 -15.52 0.43
N SER A 63 -4.30 -14.57 0.98
CA SER A 63 -4.81 -13.58 1.94
C SER A 63 -5.65 -12.47 1.28
N THR A 64 -5.71 -12.42 -0.05
CA THR A 64 -6.35 -11.35 -0.80
C THR A 64 -7.82 -11.18 -0.45
N SER A 65 -8.60 -12.27 -0.45
CA SER A 65 -10.02 -12.20 -0.11
C SER A 65 -10.27 -11.71 1.31
N TRP A 66 -9.42 -12.11 2.27
CA TRP A 66 -9.51 -11.67 3.64
C TRP A 66 -9.20 -10.17 3.81
N TYR A 67 -8.10 -9.70 3.24
CA TYR A 67 -7.73 -8.28 3.38
C TYR A 67 -8.70 -7.36 2.63
N LEU A 68 -9.29 -7.83 1.51
CA LEU A 68 -10.42 -7.19 0.84
C LEU A 68 -11.62 -6.98 1.78
N SER A 69 -11.99 -8.03 2.49
CA SER A 69 -13.20 -8.08 3.29
C SER A 69 -12.98 -7.66 4.75
N PHE A 70 -11.73 -7.42 5.19
CA PHE A 70 -11.38 -7.19 6.60
C PHE A 70 -12.21 -6.09 7.25
N TRP A 71 -12.18 -4.89 6.70
CA TRP A 71 -12.90 -3.76 7.29
C TRP A 71 -14.42 -3.91 7.20
N SER A 72 -14.93 -4.51 6.15
CA SER A 72 -16.35 -4.83 6.01
C SER A 72 -16.80 -5.90 7.01
N PHE A 73 -15.95 -6.93 7.22
CA PHE A 73 -16.18 -7.93 8.26
C PHE A 73 -16.19 -7.30 9.66
N ILE A 74 -15.18 -6.51 10.00
CA ILE A 74 -15.07 -5.83 11.31
C ILE A 74 -16.30 -4.95 11.55
N ARG A 75 -16.66 -4.13 10.57
CA ARG A 75 -17.83 -3.24 10.67
C ARG A 75 -19.10 -4.03 10.95
N ARG A 76 -19.37 -5.05 10.15
CA ARG A 76 -20.58 -5.85 10.27
C ARG A 76 -20.59 -6.65 11.59
N TYR A 77 -19.49 -7.31 11.93
CA TYR A 77 -19.35 -8.06 13.18
C TYR A 77 -19.58 -7.22 14.43
N LEU A 78 -18.99 -6.02 14.49
CA LEU A 78 -19.14 -5.12 15.64
C LEU A 78 -20.53 -4.52 15.70
N THR A 79 -21.13 -4.17 14.56
CA THR A 79 -22.49 -3.62 14.50
C THR A 79 -23.52 -4.66 14.95
N GLU A 80 -23.46 -5.89 14.45
CA GLU A 80 -24.36 -6.98 14.85
C GLU A 80 -24.28 -7.32 16.35
N ARG A 81 -23.06 -7.26 16.91
CA ARG A 81 -22.81 -7.70 18.28
C ARG A 81 -22.97 -6.62 19.33
N TYR A 82 -22.64 -5.38 19.00
CA TYR A 82 -22.56 -4.26 19.95
C TYR A 82 -23.39 -3.06 19.56
N HIS A 83 -23.98 -3.02 18.35
CA HIS A 83 -24.69 -1.88 17.78
C HIS A 83 -23.84 -0.59 17.83
N ASP A 84 -24.21 0.37 18.69
CA ASP A 84 -23.45 1.58 18.98
C ASP A 84 -22.60 1.49 20.26
N GLY A 85 -22.63 0.36 20.96
CA GLY A 85 -21.97 0.12 22.24
C GLY A 85 -20.47 -0.19 22.16
N TYR A 86 -19.79 0.22 21.09
CA TYR A 86 -18.34 0.02 20.91
C TYR A 86 -17.64 1.28 20.40
N CYS A 87 -16.33 1.30 20.53
CA CYS A 87 -15.43 2.27 19.92
C CYS A 87 -14.08 1.62 19.67
N LEU A 88 -13.43 1.92 18.55
CA LEU A 88 -12.06 1.48 18.34
C LEU A 88 -11.12 2.14 19.35
N SER A 89 -9.99 1.49 19.66
CA SER A 89 -8.94 2.05 20.54
C SER A 89 -8.39 3.39 20.00
N PRO A 90 -7.69 4.19 20.81
CA PRO A 90 -7.08 5.43 20.36
C PRO A 90 -6.18 5.22 19.13
N GLU A 91 -5.28 4.21 19.19
CA GLU A 91 -4.35 3.88 18.11
C GLU A 91 -5.08 3.49 16.82
N ALA A 92 -6.09 2.61 16.93
CA ALA A 92 -6.90 2.19 15.79
C ALA A 92 -7.73 3.37 15.24
N SER A 93 -8.24 4.25 16.10
CA SER A 93 -8.97 5.45 15.69
C SER A 93 -8.07 6.42 14.91
N ILE A 94 -6.83 6.64 15.35
CA ILE A 94 -5.85 7.44 14.62
C ILE A 94 -5.62 6.83 13.23
N LYS A 95 -5.37 5.53 13.14
CA LYS A 95 -5.16 4.84 11.85
C LYS A 95 -6.33 4.99 10.88
N ILE A 96 -7.57 5.00 11.38
CA ILE A 96 -8.74 5.28 10.54
C ILE A 96 -8.82 6.76 10.14
N HIS A 97 -8.44 7.69 11.01
CA HIS A 97 -8.41 9.11 10.66
C HIS A 97 -7.37 9.43 9.60
N THR A 98 -6.20 8.83 9.70
CA THR A 98 -5.09 9.00 8.75
C THR A 98 -5.22 8.16 7.49
N ASP A 99 -6.34 7.45 7.30
CA ASP A 99 -6.59 6.53 6.21
C ASP A 99 -5.41 5.57 5.99
N SER A 100 -4.99 4.91 7.09
CA SER A 100 -3.90 3.94 7.08
C SER A 100 -4.17 2.80 6.09
N THR A 101 -3.16 2.48 5.30
CA THR A 101 -3.21 1.42 4.28
C THR A 101 -2.87 0.04 4.85
N ILE A 102 -2.67 -0.08 6.17
CA ILE A 102 -2.21 -1.31 6.82
C ILE A 102 -3.37 -2.01 7.51
N VAL A 103 -3.59 -3.30 7.18
CA VAL A 103 -4.48 -4.17 7.95
C VAL A 103 -3.76 -4.60 9.23
N PRO A 104 -4.29 -4.27 10.43
CA PRO A 104 -3.60 -4.55 11.68
C PRO A 104 -3.61 -6.04 12.03
N ASN A 105 -2.51 -6.54 12.64
CA ASN A 105 -2.46 -7.89 13.20
C ASN A 105 -3.43 -8.06 14.38
N GLN A 106 -3.61 -7.01 15.16
CA GLN A 106 -4.61 -6.97 16.23
C GLN A 106 -5.36 -5.64 16.18
N LEU A 107 -6.69 -5.74 16.05
CA LEU A 107 -7.58 -4.60 16.20
C LEU A 107 -8.16 -4.60 17.62
N VAL A 108 -7.98 -3.49 18.32
CA VAL A 108 -8.44 -3.34 19.70
C VAL A 108 -9.71 -2.49 19.74
N VAL A 109 -10.72 -2.99 20.44
CA VAL A 109 -12.06 -2.39 20.55
C VAL A 109 -12.48 -2.26 22.01
N ILE A 110 -12.92 -1.08 22.38
CA ILE A 110 -13.49 -0.79 23.70
C ILE A 110 -15.01 -0.99 23.60
N THR A 111 -15.61 -1.71 24.56
CA THR A 111 -17.04 -1.99 24.56
C THR A 111 -17.70 -1.60 25.88
N LYS A 112 -19.02 -1.33 25.83
CA LYS A 112 -19.87 -1.19 27.04
C LYS A 112 -20.26 -2.55 27.63
N LYS A 113 -20.20 -3.60 26.85
CA LYS A 113 -20.62 -4.97 27.24
C LYS A 113 -19.53 -5.62 28.09
N LYS A 114 -19.94 -6.33 29.15
CA LYS A 114 -19.04 -6.96 30.11
C LYS A 114 -18.19 -8.07 29.45
N GLY A 115 -16.91 -8.11 29.83
CA GLY A 115 -15.97 -9.18 29.48
C GLY A 115 -14.80 -8.72 28.63
N VAL A 116 -13.86 -9.63 28.44
CA VAL A 116 -12.75 -9.55 27.49
C VAL A 116 -12.88 -10.70 26.52
N GLN A 117 -12.77 -10.45 25.25
CA GLN A 117 -12.81 -11.46 24.22
C GLN A 117 -11.73 -11.18 23.19
N ASN A 118 -10.90 -12.18 22.91
CA ASN A 118 -9.98 -12.17 21.79
C ASN A 118 -10.48 -13.15 20.72
N LEU A 119 -10.85 -12.63 19.57
CA LEU A 119 -11.30 -13.40 18.43
C LEU A 119 -10.15 -13.57 17.45
N SER A 120 -9.70 -14.81 17.27
CA SER A 120 -8.73 -15.12 16.21
C SER A 120 -9.38 -15.00 14.85
N LEU A 121 -8.69 -14.33 13.94
CA LEU A 121 -9.11 -14.06 12.57
C LEU A 121 -8.10 -14.66 11.58
N PRO A 122 -8.46 -14.82 10.30
CA PRO A 122 -7.54 -15.37 9.30
C PRO A 122 -6.21 -14.61 9.21
N PHE A 123 -5.17 -15.28 8.70
CA PHE A 123 -3.85 -14.72 8.40
C PHE A 123 -3.19 -14.01 9.58
N ASN A 124 -3.22 -14.62 10.77
CA ASN A 124 -2.62 -14.12 12.02
C ASN A 124 -3.17 -12.75 12.45
N SER A 125 -4.37 -12.39 12.01
CA SER A 125 -5.08 -11.23 12.54
C SER A 125 -5.96 -11.59 13.72
N SER A 126 -6.34 -10.62 14.54
CA SER A 126 -7.19 -10.82 15.72
C SER A 126 -7.98 -9.57 16.07
N LEU A 127 -9.11 -9.77 16.76
CA LEU A 127 -9.96 -8.71 17.27
C LEU A 127 -10.08 -8.85 18.78
N LEU A 128 -9.43 -7.93 19.51
CA LEU A 128 -9.47 -7.85 20.96
C LEU A 128 -10.57 -6.87 21.38
N MET A 129 -11.58 -7.37 22.05
CA MET A 129 -12.69 -6.57 22.59
C MET A 129 -12.66 -6.63 24.11
N TYR A 130 -12.60 -5.48 24.76
CA TYR A 130 -12.62 -5.41 26.22
C TYR A 130 -13.57 -4.32 26.74
N GLN A 131 -14.09 -4.55 27.93
CA GLN A 131 -14.96 -3.59 28.58
C GLN A 131 -14.17 -2.49 29.26
N ASP A 132 -14.47 -1.24 28.94
CA ASP A 132 -14.09 -0.09 29.75
C ASP A 132 -15.26 0.90 29.85
N ARG A 133 -16.14 0.72 30.82
CA ARG A 133 -17.29 1.60 31.04
C ARG A 133 -16.88 2.97 31.55
N LYS A 134 -15.85 2.99 32.43
CA LYS A 134 -15.42 4.25 33.11
C LYS A 134 -14.78 5.20 32.11
N ASN A 135 -14.00 4.70 31.18
CA ASN A 135 -13.28 5.49 30.19
C ASN A 135 -13.88 5.34 28.78
N PHE A 136 -15.12 4.84 28.66
CA PHE A 136 -15.78 4.73 27.36
C PHE A 136 -15.90 6.14 26.75
N PRO A 137 -15.39 6.37 25.51
CA PRO A 137 -15.33 7.72 24.95
C PRO A 137 -16.73 8.29 24.68
N GLY A 138 -17.01 9.47 25.24
CA GLY A 138 -18.24 10.21 24.98
C GLY A 138 -18.26 10.83 23.58
N GLN A 139 -17.12 11.43 23.19
CA GLN A 139 -16.94 12.03 21.86
C GLN A 139 -16.42 10.98 20.89
N ARG A 140 -17.32 10.49 20.05
CA ARG A 140 -17.07 9.48 19.02
C ARG A 140 -17.65 9.97 17.70
N VAL A 141 -17.00 9.56 16.62
CA VAL A 141 -17.46 9.83 15.27
C VAL A 141 -17.62 8.52 14.50
N LYS A 142 -18.44 8.54 13.47
CA LYS A 142 -18.60 7.38 12.58
C LYS A 142 -17.84 7.65 11.29
N LYS A 143 -16.75 6.89 11.05
CA LYS A 143 -15.97 6.96 9.81
C LYS A 143 -15.89 5.55 9.21
N ASN A 144 -16.13 5.42 7.92
CA ASN A 144 -16.19 4.13 7.19
C ASN A 144 -17.16 3.11 7.83
N GLY A 145 -18.24 3.62 8.48
CA GLY A 145 -19.23 2.81 9.19
C GLY A 145 -18.80 2.27 10.55
N LEU A 146 -17.60 2.62 11.03
CA LEU A 146 -17.06 2.23 12.34
C LEU A 146 -17.16 3.38 13.34
N TRP A 147 -17.45 3.06 14.61
CA TRP A 147 -17.37 4.02 15.71
C TRP A 147 -15.91 4.14 16.17
N ILE A 148 -15.35 5.33 16.00
CA ILE A 148 -13.99 5.68 16.38
C ILE A 148 -13.98 6.89 17.33
N MET A 149 -12.91 7.10 18.06
CA MET A 149 -12.70 8.32 18.82
C MET A 149 -12.52 9.49 17.86
N ASP A 150 -13.04 10.66 18.20
CA ASP A 150 -12.66 11.89 17.50
C ASP A 150 -11.14 12.11 17.60
N LEU A 151 -10.54 12.68 16.57
CA LEU A 151 -9.07 12.73 16.45
C LEU A 151 -8.38 13.42 17.65
N PRO A 152 -8.84 14.57 18.15
CA PRO A 152 -8.26 15.18 19.36
C PRO A 152 -8.35 14.27 20.59
N VAL A 153 -9.48 13.53 20.72
CA VAL A 153 -9.68 12.58 21.83
C VAL A 153 -8.71 11.40 21.72
N ALA A 154 -8.53 10.88 20.51
CA ALA A 154 -7.59 9.78 20.24
C ALA A 154 -6.14 10.20 20.56
N LEU A 155 -5.71 11.37 20.09
CA LEU A 155 -4.36 11.92 20.37
C LEU A 155 -4.10 12.15 21.85
N CYS A 156 -5.11 12.58 22.61
CA CYS A 156 -5.00 12.74 24.07
C CYS A 156 -4.98 11.41 24.84
N ARG A 157 -5.43 10.30 24.22
CA ARG A 157 -5.57 8.99 24.89
C ARG A 157 -4.58 7.95 24.42
N VAL A 158 -3.94 8.16 23.28
CA VAL A 158 -2.98 7.22 22.71
C VAL A 158 -1.80 7.00 23.66
N SER A 159 -1.28 5.76 23.69
CA SER A 159 -0.14 5.42 24.53
C SER A 159 1.14 6.19 24.11
N PRO A 160 2.04 6.49 25.06
CA PRO A 160 3.33 7.10 24.72
C PRO A 160 4.15 6.29 23.70
N THR A 161 4.03 4.98 23.73
CA THR A 161 4.74 4.08 22.82
C THR A 161 4.27 4.16 21.39
N PHE A 162 3.07 4.68 21.13
CA PHE A 162 2.56 4.88 19.77
C PHE A 162 3.46 5.80 18.96
N PHE A 163 3.91 6.90 19.53
CA PHE A 163 4.79 7.87 18.86
C PHE A 163 6.13 7.26 18.44
N LYS A 164 6.62 6.27 19.21
CA LYS A 164 7.87 5.55 18.91
C LYS A 164 7.67 4.44 17.89
N ASN A 165 6.57 3.71 17.99
CA ASN A 165 6.30 2.53 17.16
C ASN A 165 5.68 2.88 15.81
N GLU A 166 4.91 3.98 15.75
CA GLU A 166 4.13 4.41 14.58
C GLU A 166 4.36 5.93 14.31
N PRO A 167 5.62 6.37 14.18
CA PRO A 167 5.94 7.80 14.13
C PRO A 167 5.28 8.51 12.94
N ASN A 168 5.22 7.86 11.77
CA ASN A 168 4.57 8.42 10.58
C ASN A 168 3.06 8.64 10.78
N GLU A 169 2.36 7.69 11.43
CA GLU A 169 0.94 7.83 11.76
C GLU A 169 0.73 8.94 12.78
N ALA A 170 1.62 9.05 13.77
CA ALA A 170 1.55 10.09 14.78
C ALA A 170 1.78 11.48 14.16
N GLU A 171 2.77 11.64 13.28
CA GLU A 171 3.03 12.88 12.56
C GLU A 171 1.82 13.31 11.72
N LEU A 172 1.28 12.40 10.89
CA LEU A 172 0.09 12.67 10.09
C LEU A 172 -1.09 13.12 10.95
N ALA A 173 -1.38 12.41 12.04
CA ALA A 173 -2.47 12.73 12.95
C ALA A 173 -2.30 14.12 13.60
N LEU A 174 -1.08 14.44 14.04
CA LEU A 174 -0.77 15.76 14.64
C LEU A 174 -0.95 16.87 13.61
N ARG A 175 -0.47 16.71 12.38
CA ARG A 175 -0.61 17.73 11.31
C ARG A 175 -2.06 17.92 10.85
N MET A 176 -2.95 16.97 11.06
CA MET A 176 -4.39 17.12 10.79
C MET A 176 -5.09 18.08 11.79
N ILE A 177 -4.49 18.34 12.95
CA ILE A 177 -5.01 19.30 13.94
C ILE A 177 -4.63 20.72 13.52
N LYS A 178 -5.62 21.53 13.16
CA LYS A 178 -5.41 22.89 12.64
C LYS A 178 -5.12 23.95 13.72
N ASN A 179 -5.59 23.71 14.95
CA ASN A 179 -5.39 24.59 16.09
C ASN A 179 -5.46 23.82 17.42
N ALA A 180 -4.93 24.40 18.50
CA ALA A 180 -4.82 23.75 19.79
C ALA A 180 -6.16 23.61 20.56
N SER A 181 -7.20 24.35 20.21
CA SER A 181 -8.42 24.45 21.03
C SER A 181 -9.10 23.11 21.32
N PRO A 182 -9.29 22.20 20.35
CA PRO A 182 -9.89 20.90 20.63
C PRO A 182 -9.07 20.03 21.59
N LEU A 183 -7.72 20.11 21.48
CA LEU A 183 -6.83 19.41 22.40
C LEU A 183 -6.87 20.01 23.79
N LEU A 184 -6.82 21.36 23.90
CA LEU A 184 -6.85 22.08 25.17
C LEU A 184 -8.12 21.79 25.96
N HIS A 185 -9.27 21.76 25.29
CA HIS A 185 -10.53 21.41 25.95
C HIS A 185 -10.44 20.08 26.71
N ILE A 186 -9.94 19.04 26.04
CA ILE A 186 -9.79 17.69 26.60
C ILE A 186 -8.72 17.64 27.71
N LEU A 187 -7.59 18.32 27.48
CA LEU A 187 -6.46 18.36 28.42
C LEU A 187 -6.84 19.05 29.73
N LEU A 188 -7.60 20.18 29.65
CA LEU A 188 -8.06 20.94 30.81
C LEU A 188 -9.17 20.22 31.57
N GLU A 189 -10.13 19.61 30.86
CA GLU A 189 -11.20 18.81 31.48
C GLU A 189 -10.65 17.70 32.39
N LYS A 190 -9.51 17.11 31.99
CA LYS A 190 -8.85 16.00 32.72
C LYS A 190 -7.67 16.43 33.60
N GLY A 191 -7.21 17.65 33.51
CA GLY A 191 -5.99 18.11 34.18
C GLY A 191 -4.74 17.36 33.79
N SER A 192 -4.66 16.89 32.54
CA SER A 192 -3.66 15.92 32.08
C SER A 192 -2.34 16.57 31.67
N THR A 193 -1.50 16.98 32.64
CA THR A 193 -0.22 17.67 32.41
C THR A 193 0.82 16.84 31.65
N SER A 194 0.90 15.52 31.89
CA SER A 194 1.82 14.61 31.19
C SER A 194 1.46 14.44 29.70
N VAL A 195 0.16 14.37 29.40
CA VAL A 195 -0.32 14.31 28.01
C VAL A 195 -0.09 15.64 27.30
N ALA A 196 -0.37 16.77 27.99
CA ALA A 196 -0.09 18.10 27.45
C ALA A 196 1.41 18.29 27.14
N GLY A 197 2.29 17.84 28.04
CA GLY A 197 3.75 17.89 27.85
C GLY A 197 4.21 17.08 26.64
N ARG A 198 3.68 15.87 26.48
CA ARG A 198 3.96 15.00 25.34
C ARG A 198 3.48 15.63 24.02
N LEU A 199 2.26 16.14 23.96
CA LEU A 199 1.73 16.76 22.73
C LEU A 199 2.48 18.05 22.39
N ALA A 200 2.77 18.91 23.38
CA ALA A 200 3.57 20.12 23.14
C ALA A 200 4.98 19.77 22.68
N GLY A 201 5.63 18.75 23.26
CA GLY A 201 6.91 18.25 22.81
C GLY A 201 6.87 17.70 21.38
N ALA A 202 5.83 16.93 21.05
CA ALA A 202 5.64 16.41 19.69
C ALA A 202 5.47 17.54 18.66
N TYR A 203 4.65 18.56 18.94
CA TYR A 203 4.49 19.72 18.05
C TYR A 203 5.77 20.55 17.90
N ASN A 204 6.54 20.72 18.98
CA ASN A 204 7.84 21.39 18.90
C ASN A 204 8.82 20.61 18.00
N PHE A 205 8.86 19.29 18.14
CA PHE A 205 9.67 18.40 17.32
C PHE A 205 9.30 18.49 15.82
N LEU A 206 8.01 18.61 15.51
CA LEU A 206 7.52 18.77 14.14
C LEU A 206 7.63 20.21 13.59
N GLY A 207 8.16 21.16 14.37
CA GLY A 207 8.27 22.57 13.97
C GLY A 207 6.96 23.37 14.08
N GLU A 208 5.88 22.77 14.59
CA GLU A 208 4.57 23.40 14.78
C GLU A 208 4.49 24.16 16.11
N THR A 209 5.44 25.09 16.32
CA THR A 209 5.65 25.80 17.60
C THR A 209 4.44 26.58 18.08
N LYS A 210 3.62 27.13 17.16
CA LYS A 210 2.39 27.86 17.50
C LYS A 210 1.36 27.00 18.25
N ILE A 211 1.18 25.75 17.84
CA ILE A 211 0.27 24.82 18.50
C ILE A 211 0.85 24.42 19.87
N ALA A 212 2.15 24.12 19.93
CA ALA A 212 2.84 23.80 21.17
C ALA A 212 2.72 24.92 22.20
N GLU A 213 3.02 26.15 21.81
CA GLU A 213 2.88 27.33 22.69
C GLU A 213 1.45 27.54 23.16
N SER A 214 0.46 27.37 22.27
CA SER A 214 -0.94 27.52 22.64
C SER A 214 -1.37 26.48 23.69
N ILE A 215 -0.91 25.23 23.57
CA ILE A 215 -1.14 24.20 24.59
C ILE A 215 -0.51 24.62 25.92
N LEU A 216 0.75 25.01 25.92
CA LEU A 216 1.48 25.38 27.15
C LEU A 216 0.84 26.61 27.84
N LYS A 217 0.57 27.68 27.08
CA LYS A 217 -0.08 28.90 27.60
C LYS A 217 -1.48 28.61 28.18
N GLY A 218 -2.28 27.80 27.48
CA GLY A 218 -3.61 27.41 27.96
C GLY A 218 -3.58 26.61 29.27
N MET A 219 -2.63 25.67 29.40
CA MET A 219 -2.45 24.88 30.62
C MET A 219 -1.98 25.78 31.80
N VAL A 220 -1.01 26.66 31.54
CA VAL A 220 -0.49 27.61 32.55
C VAL A 220 -1.61 28.57 33.02
N ALA A 221 -2.41 29.10 32.10
CA ALA A 221 -3.54 29.96 32.45
C ALA A 221 -4.58 29.27 33.35
N ALA A 222 -4.65 27.94 33.30
CA ALA A 222 -5.47 27.13 34.21
C ALA A 222 -4.75 26.71 35.51
N GLY A 223 -3.55 27.26 35.79
CA GLY A 223 -2.78 26.94 36.99
C GLY A 223 -2.01 25.61 36.92
N LEU A 224 -1.86 25.01 35.74
CA LEU A 224 -1.22 23.73 35.55
C LEU A 224 0.19 23.89 34.96
N THR A 225 1.19 23.42 35.65
CA THR A 225 2.58 23.41 35.15
C THR A 225 2.82 22.23 34.23
N VAL A 226 3.28 22.50 33.02
CA VAL A 226 3.54 21.47 31.97
C VAL A 226 4.99 21.57 31.51
N ARG A 227 5.68 20.43 31.45
CA ARG A 227 7.02 20.29 30.87
C ARG A 227 6.92 19.59 29.53
N PRO A 228 7.29 20.21 28.41
CA PRO A 228 7.34 19.55 27.10
C PRO A 228 8.33 18.39 27.12
N SER A 229 7.96 17.28 26.49
CA SER A 229 8.81 16.10 26.32
C SER A 229 8.63 15.55 24.91
N ASP A 230 9.74 15.34 24.19
CA ASP A 230 9.70 14.73 22.88
C ASP A 230 9.30 13.24 22.99
N PRO A 231 8.18 12.82 22.38
CA PRO A 231 7.76 11.43 22.42
C PRO A 231 8.36 10.55 21.30
N PHE A 232 8.99 11.16 20.30
CA PHE A 232 9.60 10.45 19.18
C PHE A 232 11.00 9.95 19.57
N ASP A 233 11.38 8.76 19.10
CA ASP A 233 12.68 8.15 19.37
C ASP A 233 13.39 7.91 18.02
N ARG A 234 14.48 8.66 17.77
CA ARG A 234 15.29 8.55 16.54
C ARG A 234 14.50 8.67 15.23
N PHE A 235 13.44 9.44 15.26
CA PHE A 235 12.62 9.74 14.09
C PHE A 235 13.07 11.07 13.47
N SER A 236 13.16 11.15 12.15
CA SER A 236 13.36 12.40 11.43
C SER A 236 12.00 12.84 10.86
N PRO A 237 11.45 13.99 11.29
CA PRO A 237 10.16 14.44 10.80
C PRO A 237 10.25 14.76 9.31
N ALA A 238 9.18 14.49 8.59
CA ALA A 238 9.05 14.91 7.21
C ALA A 238 8.99 16.45 7.15
N LEU A 239 9.93 17.07 6.42
CA LEU A 239 9.90 18.50 6.14
C LEU A 239 8.81 18.81 5.10
N ILE A 240 7.55 18.73 5.52
CA ILE A 240 6.42 19.11 4.67
C ILE A 240 6.33 20.64 4.74
N ALA A 241 6.92 21.32 3.75
CA ALA A 241 6.87 22.77 3.67
C ALA A 241 5.44 23.24 3.43
N GLY A 242 4.75 23.69 4.48
CA GLY A 242 3.61 24.61 4.43
C GLY A 242 2.36 24.19 3.63
N THR A 243 2.30 23.01 3.06
CA THR A 243 1.19 22.56 2.24
C THR A 243 0.05 22.02 3.10
N ARG A 244 -1.11 22.58 2.89
CA ARG A 244 -2.38 22.09 3.44
C ARG A 244 -2.52 20.63 3.01
N VAL A 245 -2.51 19.70 3.95
CA VAL A 245 -2.74 18.27 3.65
C VAL A 245 -4.13 18.13 3.06
N ILE A 246 -4.22 18.00 1.73
CA ILE A 246 -5.47 17.87 0.99
C ILE A 246 -5.95 16.42 1.07
N SER A 247 -5.02 15.47 1.01
CA SER A 247 -5.29 14.03 1.05
C SER A 247 -4.33 13.33 2.03
N PRO A 248 -4.83 12.50 2.97
CA PRO A 248 -3.97 11.71 3.86
C PRO A 248 -3.02 10.77 3.10
N TYR A 249 -3.43 10.29 1.91
CA TYR A 249 -2.60 9.42 1.06
C TYR A 249 -1.41 10.16 0.47
N VAL A 250 -1.61 11.40 0.00
CA VAL A 250 -0.54 12.27 -0.51
C VAL A 250 0.45 12.57 0.61
N ALA A 251 -0.03 13.03 1.76
CA ALA A 251 0.82 13.31 2.91
C ALA A 251 1.62 12.09 3.39
N ARG A 252 1.04 10.90 3.29
CA ARG A 252 1.72 9.65 3.62
C ARG A 252 2.88 9.37 2.66
N ILE A 253 2.71 9.58 1.36
CA ILE A 253 3.77 9.39 0.36
C ILE A 253 4.91 10.36 0.63
N GLU A 254 4.61 11.64 0.87
CA GLU A 254 5.63 12.63 1.25
C GLU A 254 6.36 12.25 2.53
N THR A 255 5.61 11.81 3.55
CA THR A 255 6.19 11.37 4.84
C THR A 255 7.10 10.16 4.66
N LEU A 256 6.67 9.15 3.91
CA LEU A 256 7.49 7.96 3.62
C LEU A 256 8.76 8.34 2.86
N TRP A 257 8.66 9.15 1.82
CA TRP A 257 9.82 9.62 1.04
C TRP A 257 10.84 10.32 1.94
N ASN A 258 10.39 11.35 2.66
CA ASN A 258 11.27 12.19 3.46
C ASN A 258 11.91 11.44 4.64
N SER A 259 11.14 10.56 5.31
CA SER A 259 11.65 9.77 6.44
C SER A 259 12.66 8.69 6.04
N MET A 260 12.63 8.24 4.78
CA MET A 260 13.49 7.16 4.29
C MET A 260 14.71 7.65 3.52
N LYS A 261 14.67 8.87 2.99
CA LYS A 261 15.68 9.43 2.09
C LYS A 261 17.10 9.37 2.65
N GLU A 262 17.32 9.86 3.86
CA GLU A 262 18.65 9.93 4.48
C GLU A 262 19.27 8.53 4.66
N LEU A 263 18.45 7.53 5.01
CA LEU A 263 18.90 6.15 5.13
C LEU A 263 19.33 5.55 3.79
N VAL A 264 18.67 5.94 2.70
CA VAL A 264 19.09 5.51 1.35
C VAL A 264 20.42 6.15 0.98
N ILE A 265 20.59 7.46 1.20
CA ILE A 265 21.85 8.19 0.93
C ILE A 265 23.02 7.58 1.70
N GLU A 266 22.82 7.23 2.98
CA GLU A 266 23.86 6.62 3.81
C GLU A 266 24.30 5.23 3.28
N ILE A 267 23.35 4.42 2.78
CA ILE A 267 23.60 3.01 2.43
C ILE A 267 24.00 2.85 0.96
N PHE A 268 23.37 3.60 0.04
CA PHE A 268 23.54 3.42 -1.40
C PHE A 268 24.87 4.01 -1.88
N PRO A 269 25.57 3.40 -2.84
CA PRO A 269 26.83 3.94 -3.34
C PRO A 269 26.59 5.26 -4.08
N LYS A 270 27.60 6.13 -4.10
CA LYS A 270 27.54 7.39 -4.87
C LYS A 270 27.35 7.13 -6.36
N ALA A 271 26.54 7.95 -7.00
CA ALA A 271 26.28 7.85 -8.44
C ALA A 271 27.58 8.00 -9.24
N PRO A 272 27.88 7.06 -10.16
CA PRO A 272 29.08 7.12 -11.01
C PRO A 272 29.03 8.24 -12.06
N GLY A 273 27.84 8.82 -12.28
CA GLY A 273 27.60 9.81 -13.31
C GLY A 273 27.24 9.21 -14.69
N ILE A 274 26.61 10.03 -15.51
CA ILE A 274 26.15 9.59 -16.86
C ILE A 274 27.36 9.05 -17.67
N PRO A 275 27.21 7.89 -18.34
CA PRO A 275 28.28 7.26 -19.07
C PRO A 275 28.82 8.13 -20.20
N LYS A 276 30.14 8.28 -20.30
CA LYS A 276 30.78 9.02 -21.41
C LYS A 276 30.49 8.41 -22.79
N LYS A 277 30.15 7.13 -22.87
CA LYS A 277 29.78 6.38 -24.08
C LYS A 277 28.41 5.74 -23.89
N PRO A 278 27.31 6.44 -24.14
CA PRO A 278 25.95 5.95 -23.96
C PRO A 278 25.66 4.64 -24.71
N ASP A 279 26.19 4.52 -25.93
CA ASP A 279 25.97 3.32 -26.75
C ASP A 279 26.52 2.03 -26.11
N ASN A 280 27.66 2.12 -25.40
CA ASN A 280 28.20 0.96 -24.67
C ASN A 280 27.29 0.54 -23.51
N TYR A 281 26.66 1.52 -22.85
CA TYR A 281 25.68 1.25 -21.79
C TYR A 281 24.44 0.54 -22.36
N LEU A 282 23.90 1.04 -23.46
CA LEU A 282 22.73 0.47 -24.13
C LEU A 282 23.01 -0.94 -24.67
N LYS A 283 24.21 -1.17 -25.22
CA LYS A 283 24.63 -2.50 -25.65
C LYS A 283 24.65 -3.50 -24.48
N ARG A 284 25.15 -3.11 -23.32
CA ARG A 284 25.13 -3.95 -22.11
C ARG A 284 23.72 -4.27 -21.64
N ILE A 285 22.78 -3.32 -21.75
CA ILE A 285 21.36 -3.56 -21.47
C ILE A 285 20.79 -4.64 -22.41
N ASP A 286 21.11 -4.60 -23.70
CA ASP A 286 20.68 -5.62 -24.66
C ASP A 286 21.26 -7.01 -24.34
N GLU A 287 22.51 -7.08 -23.89
CA GLU A 287 23.15 -8.33 -23.47
C GLU A 287 22.47 -8.95 -22.23
N ILE A 288 21.93 -8.11 -21.33
CA ILE A 288 21.26 -8.55 -20.10
C ILE A 288 19.79 -8.89 -20.34
N TYR A 289 19.17 -8.43 -21.42
CA TYR A 289 17.72 -8.49 -21.67
C TYR A 289 17.09 -9.86 -21.38
N VAL A 290 17.65 -10.94 -21.91
CA VAL A 290 17.08 -12.31 -21.75
C VAL A 290 17.01 -12.69 -20.26
N ASN A 291 18.09 -12.42 -19.53
CA ASN A 291 18.15 -12.68 -18.09
C ASN A 291 17.18 -11.81 -17.30
N ASP A 292 17.06 -10.53 -17.65
CA ASP A 292 16.14 -9.59 -17.02
C ASP A 292 14.68 -10.00 -17.26
N ALA A 293 14.30 -10.24 -18.50
CA ALA A 293 12.94 -10.67 -18.87
C ALA A 293 12.55 -11.99 -18.20
N TYR A 294 13.44 -12.99 -18.21
CA TYR A 294 13.22 -14.26 -17.53
C TYR A 294 12.92 -14.08 -16.04
N ASN A 295 13.79 -13.36 -15.34
CA ASN A 295 13.63 -13.14 -13.90
C ASN A 295 12.40 -12.30 -13.58
N SER A 296 12.20 -11.19 -14.29
CA SER A 296 11.10 -10.27 -14.06
C SER A 296 9.72 -10.91 -14.27
N LEU A 297 9.56 -11.70 -15.34
CA LEU A 297 8.33 -12.44 -15.64
C LEU A 297 8.11 -13.58 -14.65
N SER A 298 9.17 -14.32 -14.30
CA SER A 298 9.07 -15.44 -13.36
C SER A 298 8.74 -14.99 -11.93
N ILE A 299 9.18 -13.81 -11.50
CA ILE A 299 8.79 -13.20 -10.22
C ILE A 299 7.27 -13.00 -10.15
N GLU A 300 6.64 -12.62 -11.26
CA GLU A 300 5.18 -12.45 -11.37
C GLU A 300 4.43 -13.76 -11.61
N GLY A 301 5.14 -14.90 -11.66
CA GLY A 301 4.54 -16.23 -11.77
C GLY A 301 4.30 -16.73 -13.20
N TYR A 302 4.83 -16.04 -14.22
CA TYR A 302 4.86 -16.55 -15.58
C TYR A 302 5.88 -17.68 -15.69
N ARG A 303 5.55 -18.74 -16.43
CA ARG A 303 6.44 -19.87 -16.68
C ARG A 303 7.12 -19.73 -18.05
N VAL A 304 7.97 -18.73 -18.16
CA VAL A 304 8.76 -18.47 -19.36
C VAL A 304 10.13 -19.17 -19.28
N THR A 305 10.73 -19.43 -20.44
CA THR A 305 12.11 -19.95 -20.53
C THR A 305 13.00 -18.95 -21.26
N PRO A 306 14.32 -18.97 -21.03
CA PRO A 306 15.25 -18.12 -21.76
C PRO A 306 15.14 -18.30 -23.29
N GLU A 307 14.96 -19.54 -23.78
CA GLU A 307 14.83 -19.87 -25.20
C GLU A 307 13.56 -19.23 -25.81
N LEU A 308 12.44 -19.23 -25.10
CA LEU A 308 11.23 -18.55 -25.53
C LEU A 308 11.46 -17.04 -25.67
N ILE A 309 12.12 -16.44 -24.68
CA ILE A 309 12.42 -15.00 -24.67
C ILE A 309 13.35 -14.61 -25.83
N GLU A 310 14.38 -15.44 -26.10
CA GLU A 310 15.27 -15.23 -27.22
C GLU A 310 14.54 -15.33 -28.57
N ARG A 311 13.72 -16.36 -28.77
CA ARG A 311 12.91 -16.52 -29.98
C ARG A 311 11.98 -15.32 -30.22
N ILE A 312 11.39 -14.78 -29.17
CA ILE A 312 10.52 -13.59 -29.27
C ILE A 312 11.35 -12.35 -29.61
N ARG A 313 12.49 -12.14 -28.96
CA ARG A 313 13.42 -11.03 -29.25
C ARG A 313 13.85 -11.04 -30.73
N ASP A 314 14.20 -12.22 -31.23
CA ASP A 314 14.70 -12.40 -32.59
C ASP A 314 13.59 -12.42 -33.67
N GLY A 315 12.32 -12.22 -33.29
CA GLY A 315 11.18 -12.26 -34.22
C GLY A 315 10.87 -13.64 -34.83
N LYS A 316 11.43 -14.71 -34.28
CA LYS A 316 11.30 -16.10 -34.77
C LYS A 316 10.11 -16.86 -34.17
N TRP A 317 9.19 -16.16 -33.54
CA TRP A 317 8.01 -16.77 -32.95
C TRP A 317 6.89 -16.93 -34.00
N ASN A 318 6.26 -18.14 -34.04
CA ASN A 318 5.12 -18.43 -34.90
C ASN A 318 3.87 -18.67 -34.03
N PRO A 319 2.79 -17.88 -34.17
CA PRO A 319 1.54 -18.04 -33.42
C PRO A 319 0.86 -19.39 -33.68
N GLU A 320 1.02 -19.99 -34.86
CA GLU A 320 0.39 -21.25 -35.24
C GLU A 320 0.95 -22.49 -34.53
N SER A 321 2.06 -22.34 -33.82
CA SER A 321 2.72 -23.45 -33.08
C SER A 321 2.34 -23.54 -31.62
N VAL A 322 1.33 -22.78 -31.15
CA VAL A 322 0.96 -22.67 -29.72
C VAL A 322 -0.35 -23.40 -29.45
N ASP A 323 -0.26 -24.58 -28.82
CA ASP A 323 -1.38 -25.52 -28.66
C ASP A 323 -2.25 -25.32 -27.41
N SER A 324 -1.95 -24.35 -26.52
CA SER A 324 -2.75 -24.15 -25.29
C SER A 324 -2.87 -22.71 -24.85
N ASP A 325 -4.02 -22.35 -24.25
CA ASP A 325 -4.29 -21.02 -23.65
C ASP A 325 -3.21 -20.54 -22.68
N ARG A 326 -2.58 -21.48 -21.99
CA ARG A 326 -1.52 -21.18 -21.02
C ARG A 326 -0.22 -20.74 -21.70
N GLN A 327 0.18 -21.45 -22.78
CA GLN A 327 1.36 -21.06 -23.55
C GLN A 327 1.15 -19.72 -24.25
N GLN A 328 -0.08 -19.42 -24.69
CA GLN A 328 -0.42 -18.12 -25.27
C GLN A 328 -0.23 -16.98 -24.26
N ARG A 329 -0.65 -17.16 -23.01
CA ARG A 329 -0.46 -16.16 -21.95
C ARG A 329 1.02 -15.87 -21.69
N GLU A 330 1.85 -16.88 -21.62
CA GLU A 330 3.29 -16.74 -21.35
C GLU A 330 4.03 -16.09 -22.52
N VAL A 331 3.65 -16.45 -23.73
CA VAL A 331 4.18 -15.82 -24.97
C VAL A 331 3.78 -14.34 -25.04
N MET A 332 2.52 -14.00 -24.77
CA MET A 332 2.06 -12.61 -24.77
C MET A 332 2.78 -11.78 -23.72
N ALA A 333 2.98 -12.34 -22.52
CA ALA A 333 3.73 -11.66 -21.46
C ALA A 333 5.17 -11.39 -21.86
N ALA A 334 5.85 -12.37 -22.49
CA ALA A 334 7.22 -12.21 -22.96
C ALA A 334 7.32 -11.22 -24.14
N LYS A 335 6.34 -11.24 -25.07
CA LYS A 335 6.28 -10.28 -26.18
C LYS A 335 6.02 -8.87 -25.69
N GLY A 336 5.05 -8.70 -24.77
CA GLY A 336 4.75 -7.41 -24.17
C GLY A 336 5.93 -6.86 -23.37
N TYR A 337 6.64 -7.71 -22.62
CA TYR A 337 7.84 -7.31 -21.91
C TYR A 337 8.92 -6.80 -22.89
N ASN A 338 9.12 -7.47 -24.03
CA ASN A 338 10.08 -7.03 -25.05
C ASN A 338 9.70 -5.66 -25.63
N LEU A 339 8.43 -5.45 -25.98
CA LEU A 339 7.96 -4.17 -26.52
C LEU A 339 8.18 -3.04 -25.51
N ALA A 340 7.75 -3.24 -24.26
CA ALA A 340 7.96 -2.26 -23.20
C ALA A 340 9.45 -1.99 -22.92
N PHE A 341 10.30 -3.03 -22.94
CA PHE A 341 11.73 -2.88 -22.76
C PHE A 341 12.40 -2.00 -23.83
N GLN A 342 11.98 -2.09 -25.10
CA GLN A 342 12.50 -1.22 -26.16
C GLN A 342 12.14 0.25 -25.87
N TRP A 343 10.91 0.52 -25.45
CA TRP A 343 10.49 1.87 -25.06
C TRP A 343 11.25 2.41 -23.85
N VAL A 344 11.50 1.57 -22.85
CA VAL A 344 12.33 1.93 -21.68
C VAL A 344 13.75 2.30 -22.11
N LYS A 345 14.32 1.60 -23.09
CA LYS A 345 15.62 1.97 -23.67
C LYS A 345 15.60 3.33 -24.36
N GLU A 346 14.54 3.67 -25.08
CA GLU A 346 14.39 5.01 -25.67
C GLU A 346 14.28 6.09 -24.59
N SER A 347 13.59 5.83 -23.50
CA SER A 347 13.54 6.75 -22.33
C SER A 347 14.94 6.98 -21.74
N ILE A 348 15.76 5.93 -21.60
CA ILE A 348 17.14 6.07 -21.14
C ILE A 348 17.99 6.89 -22.14
N LYS A 349 17.77 6.74 -23.45
CA LYS A 349 18.45 7.56 -24.46
C LYS A 349 18.09 9.05 -24.33
N LYS A 350 16.82 9.36 -24.08
CA LYS A 350 16.37 10.75 -23.82
C LYS A 350 17.12 11.34 -22.63
N ILE A 351 17.19 10.62 -21.49
CA ILE A 351 17.92 11.04 -20.30
C ILE A 351 19.42 11.26 -20.58
N PHE A 352 20.06 10.36 -21.34
CA PHE A 352 21.47 10.52 -21.71
C PHE A 352 21.73 11.68 -22.66
N ARG A 353 20.71 12.18 -23.36
CA ARG A 353 20.74 13.42 -24.15
C ARG A 353 20.51 14.69 -23.32
N GLY A 354 20.25 14.54 -22.02
CA GLY A 354 20.09 15.65 -21.07
C GLY A 354 18.65 15.99 -20.73
N GLU A 355 17.66 15.17 -21.13
CA GLU A 355 16.28 15.37 -20.70
C GLU A 355 16.12 14.99 -19.21
N THR A 356 15.21 15.67 -18.50
CA THR A 356 14.98 15.47 -17.07
C THR A 356 14.39 14.06 -16.84
N HIS A 357 15.06 13.27 -15.98
CA HIS A 357 14.72 11.88 -15.71
C HIS A 357 13.28 11.66 -15.23
N ALA A 358 12.76 12.56 -14.39
CA ALA A 358 11.40 12.47 -13.86
C ALA A 358 10.36 12.80 -14.95
N GLU A 359 10.58 13.86 -15.73
CA GLU A 359 9.70 14.25 -16.83
C GLU A 359 9.64 13.16 -17.91
N VAL A 360 10.79 12.57 -18.27
CA VAL A 360 10.84 11.43 -19.20
C VAL A 360 10.06 10.24 -18.64
N ALA A 361 10.26 9.90 -17.37
CA ALA A 361 9.57 8.77 -16.76
C ALA A 361 8.05 9.01 -16.70
N GLU A 362 7.61 10.20 -16.32
CA GLU A 362 6.20 10.57 -16.25
C GLU A 362 5.53 10.51 -17.62
N ALA A 363 6.16 11.10 -18.64
CA ALA A 363 5.64 11.11 -20.00
C ALA A 363 5.58 9.71 -20.63
N ASP A 364 6.58 8.87 -20.38
CA ASP A 364 6.74 7.58 -21.06
C ASP A 364 6.10 6.40 -20.29
N LEU A 365 5.76 6.56 -19.00
CA LEU A 365 5.24 5.48 -18.13
C LEU A 365 4.00 4.80 -18.72
N GLN A 366 3.07 5.58 -19.23
CA GLN A 366 1.84 5.07 -19.85
C GLN A 366 2.14 4.26 -21.11
N GLU A 367 3.15 4.66 -21.88
CA GLU A 367 3.56 3.94 -23.07
C GLU A 367 4.23 2.61 -22.70
N TRP A 368 5.12 2.57 -21.69
CA TRP A 368 5.69 1.31 -21.20
C TRP A 368 4.59 0.32 -20.78
N TYR A 369 3.56 0.81 -20.09
CA TYR A 369 2.43 0.02 -19.67
C TYR A 369 1.61 -0.49 -20.86
N SER A 370 1.27 0.39 -21.79
CA SER A 370 0.49 0.05 -22.98
C SER A 370 1.20 -1.00 -23.82
N GLN A 371 2.49 -0.83 -24.08
CA GLN A 371 3.30 -1.80 -24.84
C GLN A 371 3.42 -3.15 -24.14
N MET A 372 3.50 -3.15 -22.81
CA MET A 372 3.56 -4.41 -22.03
C MET A 372 2.31 -5.26 -22.21
N PHE A 373 1.15 -4.66 -22.40
CA PHE A 373 -0.12 -5.37 -22.57
C PHE A 373 -0.67 -5.37 -23.99
N TYR A 374 -0.02 -4.68 -24.92
CA TYR A 374 -0.45 -4.62 -26.32
C TYR A 374 -0.69 -6.00 -26.98
N PRO A 375 0.15 -7.04 -26.77
CA PRO A 375 -0.14 -8.36 -27.30
C PRO A 375 -1.44 -8.98 -26.77
N SER A 376 -1.82 -8.69 -25.53
CA SER A 376 -3.09 -9.15 -24.94
C SER A 376 -4.29 -8.44 -25.55
N VAL A 377 -4.13 -7.16 -25.93
CA VAL A 377 -5.16 -6.41 -26.68
C VAL A 377 -5.31 -6.97 -28.09
N GLN A 378 -4.20 -7.21 -28.79
CA GLN A 378 -4.22 -7.81 -30.14
C GLN A 378 -4.90 -9.17 -30.17
N ALA A 379 -4.71 -9.96 -29.12
CA ALA A 379 -5.33 -11.28 -28.96
C ALA A 379 -6.78 -11.24 -28.45
N GLY A 380 -7.34 -10.05 -28.18
CA GLY A 380 -8.71 -9.87 -27.71
C GLY A 380 -8.95 -10.23 -26.24
N PHE A 381 -7.92 -10.46 -25.43
CA PHE A 381 -8.04 -10.71 -24.00
C PHE A 381 -8.26 -9.44 -23.17
N LEU A 382 -7.79 -8.31 -23.66
CA LEU A 382 -8.01 -6.99 -23.09
C LEU A 382 -8.59 -6.05 -24.15
N LYS A 383 -9.33 -5.05 -23.70
CA LYS A 383 -9.78 -3.95 -24.56
C LYS A 383 -8.76 -2.82 -24.50
N PRO A 384 -8.60 -2.00 -25.54
CA PRO A 384 -7.74 -0.81 -25.50
C PRO A 384 -8.09 0.13 -24.34
N SER A 385 -9.38 0.24 -23.98
CA SER A 385 -9.87 1.01 -22.83
C SER A 385 -9.34 0.52 -21.47
N ASP A 386 -8.97 -0.76 -21.36
CA ASP A 386 -8.47 -1.33 -20.10
C ASP A 386 -7.03 -0.87 -19.81
N LEU A 387 -6.35 -0.33 -20.81
CA LEU A 387 -5.00 0.22 -20.69
C LEU A 387 -4.99 1.75 -20.54
N ALA A 388 -6.13 2.40 -20.54
CA ALA A 388 -6.21 3.86 -20.51
C ALA A 388 -6.06 4.41 -19.09
N GLY A 389 -4.93 5.05 -18.81
CA GLY A 389 -4.66 5.71 -17.52
C GLY A 389 -4.46 4.75 -16.35
N TYR A 390 -4.66 5.27 -15.14
CA TYR A 390 -4.53 4.50 -13.92
C TYR A 390 -5.78 3.67 -13.64
N ARG A 391 -5.66 2.69 -12.74
CA ARG A 391 -6.74 1.77 -12.38
C ARG A 391 -8.01 2.49 -11.90
N ASN A 392 -9.14 1.95 -12.32
CA ASN A 392 -10.48 2.39 -11.93
C ASN A 392 -11.16 1.44 -10.91
N GLY A 393 -10.41 0.44 -10.40
CA GLY A 393 -10.86 -0.55 -9.44
C GLY A 393 -9.88 -0.74 -8.28
N PRO A 394 -10.30 -1.46 -7.22
CA PRO A 394 -9.43 -1.84 -6.12
C PRO A 394 -8.40 -2.88 -6.58
N VAL A 395 -7.20 -2.82 -6.01
CA VAL A 395 -6.14 -3.81 -6.18
C VAL A 395 -5.57 -4.21 -4.82
N PHE A 396 -5.01 -5.42 -4.76
CA PHE A 396 -4.44 -5.97 -3.54
C PHE A 396 -3.12 -6.65 -3.85
N ILE A 397 -2.15 -6.46 -2.97
CA ILE A 397 -0.85 -7.09 -3.09
C ILE A 397 -0.92 -8.43 -2.34
N GLN A 398 -0.76 -9.52 -3.08
CA GLN A 398 -0.85 -10.87 -2.51
C GLN A 398 0.12 -11.06 -1.33
N LYS A 399 -0.41 -11.52 -0.19
CA LYS A 399 0.33 -11.77 1.07
C LYS A 399 0.89 -10.52 1.74
N SER A 400 0.55 -9.32 1.31
CA SER A 400 0.90 -8.08 1.98
C SER A 400 -0.21 -7.61 2.91
N GLN A 401 0.17 -7.04 4.06
CA GLN A 401 -0.74 -6.30 4.95
C GLN A 401 -1.00 -4.87 4.45
N HIS A 402 -0.17 -4.39 3.53
CA HIS A 402 -0.38 -3.12 2.86
C HIS A 402 -1.48 -3.27 1.80
N VAL A 403 -2.50 -2.43 1.91
CA VAL A 403 -3.56 -2.26 0.91
C VAL A 403 -3.28 -0.96 0.15
N PRO A 404 -3.06 -1.01 -1.17
CA PRO A 404 -2.82 0.19 -1.96
C PRO A 404 -3.91 1.25 -1.79
N PRO A 405 -3.59 2.55 -1.96
CA PRO A 405 -4.57 3.64 -1.87
C PRO A 405 -5.83 3.37 -2.71
N PRO A 406 -7.01 3.88 -2.32
CA PRO A 406 -8.22 3.72 -3.12
C PRO A 406 -8.05 4.38 -4.50
N LYS A 407 -8.82 3.93 -5.49
CA LYS A 407 -8.72 4.40 -6.88
C LYS A 407 -8.85 5.93 -7.02
N GLU A 408 -9.66 6.54 -6.16
CA GLU A 408 -9.91 7.98 -6.12
C GLU A 408 -8.67 8.80 -5.72
N ALA A 409 -7.75 8.19 -4.99
CA ALA A 409 -6.51 8.83 -4.54
C ALA A 409 -5.30 8.53 -5.46
N VAL A 410 -5.43 7.63 -6.43
CA VAL A 410 -4.29 7.19 -7.25
C VAL A 410 -3.69 8.33 -8.05
N LEU A 411 -4.52 9.17 -8.67
CA LEU A 411 -4.05 10.31 -9.47
C LEU A 411 -3.21 11.26 -8.62
N ASP A 412 -3.76 11.73 -7.50
CA ASP A 412 -3.08 12.65 -6.59
C ASP A 412 -1.77 12.02 -6.04
N CYS A 413 -1.80 10.71 -5.76
CA CYS A 413 -0.61 9.97 -5.31
C CYS A 413 0.47 9.89 -6.40
N MET A 414 0.09 9.75 -7.66
CA MET A 414 1.04 9.72 -8.78
C MET A 414 1.60 11.11 -9.10
N GLU A 415 0.79 12.16 -8.99
CA GLU A 415 1.24 13.55 -9.14
C GLU A 415 2.33 13.89 -8.12
N ILE A 416 2.06 13.68 -6.83
CA ILE A 416 3.08 13.94 -5.78
C ILE A 416 4.30 13.03 -5.93
N PHE A 417 4.13 11.79 -6.39
CA PHE A 417 5.23 10.87 -6.63
C PHE A 417 6.20 11.41 -7.70
N PHE A 418 5.71 11.90 -8.83
CA PHE A 418 6.56 12.49 -9.87
C PHE A 418 7.16 13.82 -9.43
N ASP A 419 6.44 14.63 -8.66
CA ASP A 419 6.98 15.83 -8.03
C ASP A 419 8.18 15.53 -7.13
N LEU A 420 8.09 14.48 -6.31
CA LEU A 420 9.18 14.04 -5.44
C LEU A 420 10.37 13.50 -6.24
N LEU A 421 10.11 12.71 -7.29
CA LEU A 421 11.16 12.24 -8.21
C LEU A 421 11.89 13.40 -8.90
N ASN A 422 11.15 14.43 -9.31
CA ASN A 422 11.71 15.59 -10.01
C ASN A 422 12.58 16.46 -9.10
N LYS A 423 12.17 16.64 -7.85
CA LYS A 423 12.91 17.42 -6.84
C LYS A 423 14.14 16.69 -6.30
N GLU A 424 14.20 15.36 -6.44
CA GLU A 424 15.26 14.54 -5.86
C GLU A 424 16.54 14.55 -6.70
N GLN A 425 17.64 14.97 -6.09
CA GLN A 425 18.94 15.08 -6.76
C GLN A 425 19.73 13.76 -6.71
N ASP A 426 19.56 12.95 -5.67
CA ASP A 426 20.29 11.69 -5.51
C ASP A 426 19.66 10.57 -6.32
N ALA A 427 20.43 10.02 -7.28
CA ALA A 427 19.94 8.95 -8.17
C ALA A 427 19.70 7.62 -7.45
N GLY A 428 20.41 7.34 -6.36
CA GLY A 428 20.18 6.18 -5.50
C GLY A 428 18.83 6.28 -4.81
N VAL A 429 18.50 7.46 -4.27
CA VAL A 429 17.20 7.77 -3.67
C VAL A 429 16.09 7.61 -4.70
N ARG A 430 16.23 8.24 -5.90
CA ARG A 430 15.25 8.08 -6.98
C ARG A 430 15.00 6.63 -7.35
N SER A 431 16.07 5.82 -7.40
CA SER A 431 15.96 4.41 -7.78
C SER A 431 15.27 3.57 -6.72
N VAL A 432 15.68 3.71 -5.46
CA VAL A 432 15.16 2.91 -4.35
C VAL A 432 13.76 3.36 -3.96
N LEU A 433 13.58 4.66 -3.67
CA LEU A 433 12.28 5.19 -3.25
C LEU A 433 11.31 5.28 -4.43
N GLY A 434 11.79 5.59 -5.64
CA GLY A 434 10.96 5.57 -6.84
C GLY A 434 10.32 4.21 -7.08
N HIS A 435 11.11 3.13 -7.01
CA HIS A 435 10.56 1.78 -7.11
C HIS A 435 9.58 1.47 -5.97
N PHE A 436 10.00 1.71 -4.72
CA PHE A 436 9.20 1.41 -3.54
C PHE A 436 7.86 2.14 -3.55
N ILE A 437 7.85 3.46 -3.73
CA ILE A 437 6.62 4.28 -3.72
C ILE A 437 5.71 3.92 -4.90
N PHE A 438 6.26 3.67 -6.09
CA PHE A 438 5.47 3.23 -7.23
C PHE A 438 4.70 1.92 -6.94
N VAL A 439 5.38 0.90 -6.40
CA VAL A 439 4.72 -0.36 -6.06
C VAL A 439 3.82 -0.24 -4.83
N TYR A 440 4.06 0.72 -3.95
CA TYR A 440 3.20 1.08 -2.82
C TYR A 440 1.87 1.67 -3.30
N ILE A 441 1.88 2.62 -4.25
CA ILE A 441 0.69 3.22 -4.85
C ILE A 441 -0.07 2.18 -5.68
N HIS A 442 0.66 1.32 -6.39
CA HIS A 442 0.10 0.26 -7.24
C HIS A 442 -0.89 0.80 -8.28
N PRO A 443 -0.45 1.71 -9.18
CA PRO A 443 -1.37 2.53 -9.97
C PRO A 443 -2.14 1.79 -11.07
N TYR A 444 -1.75 0.57 -11.43
CA TYR A 444 -2.39 -0.23 -12.48
C TYR A 444 -3.10 -1.46 -11.90
N LEU A 445 -3.99 -2.06 -12.70
CA LEU A 445 -4.68 -3.31 -12.31
C LEU A 445 -3.73 -4.53 -12.28
N ASP A 446 -2.75 -4.57 -13.18
CA ASP A 446 -1.69 -5.59 -13.24
C ASP A 446 -0.39 -4.92 -13.76
N GLY A 447 0.74 -5.61 -13.67
CA GLY A 447 2.03 -5.16 -14.21
C GLY A 447 2.81 -4.18 -13.35
N ASN A 448 2.32 -3.78 -12.19
CA ASN A 448 2.99 -2.79 -11.33
C ASN A 448 4.41 -3.21 -10.93
N GLY A 449 4.63 -4.49 -10.63
CA GLY A 449 5.96 -4.99 -10.30
C GLY A 449 6.93 -4.87 -11.48
N ARG A 450 6.50 -5.22 -12.69
CA ARG A 450 7.32 -5.13 -13.93
C ARG A 450 7.65 -3.68 -14.28
N ILE A 451 6.65 -2.82 -14.30
CA ILE A 451 6.83 -1.37 -14.56
C ILE A 451 7.69 -0.73 -13.46
N GLY A 452 7.49 -1.07 -12.19
CA GLY A 452 8.32 -0.58 -11.08
C GLY A 452 9.80 -0.96 -11.24
N ARG A 453 10.09 -2.18 -11.71
CA ARG A 453 11.48 -2.60 -12.02
C ARG A 453 12.07 -1.84 -13.21
N PHE A 454 11.29 -1.53 -14.24
CA PHE A 454 11.72 -0.65 -15.33
C PHE A 454 12.00 0.76 -14.82
N LEU A 455 11.09 1.35 -14.05
CA LEU A 455 11.28 2.67 -13.45
C LEU A 455 12.56 2.73 -12.58
N MET A 456 12.78 1.72 -11.74
CA MET A 456 14.01 1.59 -10.95
C MET A 456 15.25 1.65 -11.85
N ASN A 457 15.26 0.89 -12.94
CA ASN A 457 16.39 0.83 -13.85
C ASN A 457 16.58 2.13 -14.66
N VAL A 458 15.51 2.82 -15.02
CA VAL A 458 15.58 4.16 -15.63
C VAL A 458 16.22 5.15 -14.65
N MET A 459 15.82 5.11 -13.37
CA MET A 459 16.41 5.98 -12.35
C MET A 459 17.86 5.60 -12.03
N LEU A 460 18.22 4.31 -12.03
CA LEU A 460 19.61 3.86 -11.94
C LEU A 460 20.45 4.40 -13.10
N ALA A 461 19.94 4.29 -14.33
CA ALA A 461 20.62 4.79 -15.53
C ALA A 461 20.84 6.31 -15.46
N SER A 462 19.88 7.08 -14.90
CA SER A 462 20.01 8.53 -14.73
C SER A 462 21.19 8.95 -13.83
N GLY A 463 21.65 8.04 -12.97
CA GLY A 463 22.87 8.22 -12.15
C GLY A 463 24.10 7.53 -12.72
N GLY A 464 23.96 6.80 -13.85
CA GLY A 464 25.02 6.02 -14.46
C GLY A 464 25.30 4.68 -13.80
N TYR A 465 24.43 4.21 -12.91
CA TYR A 465 24.51 2.88 -12.33
C TYR A 465 24.18 1.80 -13.39
N PRO A 466 24.71 0.59 -13.25
CA PRO A 466 24.37 -0.49 -14.17
C PRO A 466 22.90 -0.91 -14.05
N TRP A 467 22.36 -1.51 -15.12
CA TRP A 467 21.06 -2.16 -15.09
C TRP A 467 21.07 -3.31 -14.06
N THR A 468 20.09 -3.29 -13.15
CA THR A 468 20.00 -4.25 -12.04
C THR A 468 18.87 -5.26 -12.29
N VAL A 469 19.23 -6.55 -12.27
CA VAL A 469 18.28 -7.66 -12.41
C VAL A 469 17.92 -8.22 -11.05
N ILE A 470 16.64 -8.17 -10.68
CA ILE A 470 16.12 -8.83 -9.49
C ILE A 470 15.94 -10.33 -9.81
N ARG A 471 16.81 -11.17 -9.23
CA ARG A 471 16.81 -12.60 -9.52
C ARG A 471 15.64 -13.34 -8.86
N LEU A 472 15.01 -14.27 -9.57
CA LEU A 472 13.91 -15.11 -9.10
C LEU A 472 14.25 -15.82 -7.77
N GLN A 473 15.48 -16.33 -7.63
CA GLN A 473 15.95 -17.02 -6.41
C GLN A 473 15.91 -16.11 -5.18
N ARG A 474 16.00 -14.80 -5.36
CA ARG A 474 15.91 -13.80 -4.29
C ARG A 474 14.51 -13.20 -4.11
N ARG A 475 13.49 -13.73 -4.82
CA ARG A 475 12.11 -13.22 -4.79
C ARG A 475 11.56 -13.08 -3.36
N LYS A 476 11.79 -14.09 -2.51
CA LYS A 476 11.31 -14.04 -1.11
C LYS A 476 11.92 -12.88 -0.33
N GLN A 477 13.22 -12.65 -0.49
CA GLN A 477 13.94 -11.56 0.16
C GLN A 477 13.45 -10.20 -0.36
N TYR A 478 13.26 -10.06 -1.68
CA TYR A 478 12.73 -8.87 -2.33
C TYR A 478 11.34 -8.49 -1.81
N MET A 479 10.39 -9.45 -1.79
CA MET A 479 9.04 -9.21 -1.30
C MET A 479 9.01 -8.90 0.20
N SER A 480 9.83 -9.58 1.01
CA SER A 480 9.94 -9.29 2.45
C SER A 480 10.50 -7.89 2.72
N ALA A 481 11.46 -7.43 1.93
CA ALA A 481 12.05 -6.10 2.07
C ALA A 481 11.04 -4.99 1.70
N LEU A 482 10.23 -5.20 0.67
CA LEU A 482 9.13 -4.29 0.32
C LEU A 482 8.03 -4.28 1.38
N GLU A 483 7.68 -5.43 1.96
CA GLU A 483 6.70 -5.53 3.05
C GLU A 483 7.19 -4.79 4.29
N ASP A 484 8.48 -4.93 4.67
CA ASP A 484 9.06 -4.19 5.79
C ASP A 484 9.02 -2.66 5.55
N ALA A 485 9.26 -2.22 4.32
CA ALA A 485 9.14 -0.81 3.96
C ALA A 485 7.69 -0.31 4.01
N SER A 486 6.75 -1.08 3.45
CA SER A 486 5.34 -0.70 3.35
C SER A 486 4.62 -0.71 4.70
N VAL A 487 4.88 -1.73 5.54
CA VAL A 487 4.14 -1.98 6.78
C VAL A 487 4.83 -1.40 8.00
N ARG A 488 6.18 -1.43 8.03
CA ARG A 488 6.97 -1.01 9.19
C ARG A 488 7.76 0.28 8.98
N GLY A 489 7.67 0.88 7.79
CA GLY A 489 8.44 2.07 7.45
C GLY A 489 9.97 1.85 7.39
N LYS A 490 10.44 0.60 7.17
CA LYS A 490 11.87 0.23 7.23
C LYS A 490 12.44 -0.03 5.85
N ILE A 491 13.03 0.98 5.22
CA ILE A 491 13.58 0.89 3.86
C ILE A 491 14.97 0.21 3.80
N THR A 492 15.67 0.08 4.92
CA THR A 492 17.07 -0.39 4.99
C THR A 492 17.29 -1.74 4.29
N ALA A 493 16.39 -2.72 4.50
CA ALA A 493 16.51 -4.04 3.89
C ALA A 493 16.38 -3.96 2.37
N PHE A 494 15.46 -3.14 1.88
CA PHE A 494 15.24 -2.94 0.44
C PHE A 494 16.41 -2.18 -0.21
N THR A 495 16.93 -1.12 0.43
CA THR A 495 18.11 -0.39 -0.03
C THR A 495 19.33 -1.31 -0.18
N LYS A 496 19.60 -2.15 0.84
CA LYS A 496 20.69 -3.15 0.79
C LYS A 496 20.44 -4.24 -0.26
N PHE A 497 19.20 -4.50 -0.61
CA PHE A 497 18.85 -5.49 -1.61
C PHE A 497 19.15 -5.00 -3.03
N ILE A 498 18.88 -3.71 -3.31
CA ILE A 498 19.11 -3.09 -4.63
C ILE A 498 20.58 -2.72 -4.82
N LYS A 499 21.30 -2.32 -3.75
CA LYS A 499 22.74 -2.04 -3.75
C LYS A 499 23.55 -3.24 -4.27
#